data_af647bf9ede3a29c4a13141d4fc55715
#
_entry.id   af647bf9ede3a29c4a13141d4fc55715
#
_cell.length_a   1.000
_cell.length_b   1.000
_cell.length_c   1.000
_cell.angle_alpha   90.00
_cell.angle_beta   90.00
_cell.angle_gamma   90.00
#
_symmetry.space_group_name_H-M   'P 1'
#
loop_
_entity.id
_entity.type
_entity.pdbx_description
1 polymer ?
#
loop_
_entity_poly.entity_id
_entity_poly.type
_entity_poly.pdbx_seq_one_letter_code
_entity_poly.pdbx_strand_id
1 'polypeptide(L)'
;MTERSRLLTDWLLLAGFCGFLFFFGLAHFGLVGADEPRYAQIAREMLVRHDWITPTLDGRPWLEKPALYYWQAMLAYHIFGVSDSAARLPSAIDATLMIFAVYYFLRRFRPGFELDGALMTASLAGVIGFARAASMDMPLSAAFTIALLAWFAWYESGSKRFLTLFYAFLGLGMLAKGPVAPVLAAIIIVVFVLSIRSTALLARTLWLPGITLFCAVAVPWYVAVQMRNPEFFRVFILEHNLARFRTNLYHHTEPLWYFVPVLLLALIPWTMFVVAAAMEAARAWWQRRAISSTESLNIFLVIWILIPVIFFSMSQSKLPGYILPALPAGALLVAEYARTRIAENARSDILLTSLHSIVASLPLALAMMLPFILFQHRIPWNRWAAVSFAFAAVLAIGIALTLRAPAGLRMLQLVTLVPVVLAVAAILRLGAPSLDATLSARPLAEQITKADNRRLPLAVLLTSRETEYGLQFYRNQTIARYELGQVPSGEHLVVAPEGLRRGVEKRAAGRRVTYLGSFAAQGLDYYWVGTAVSSGSR
;
A
#
# COMPACT_ATOMS: atom_id res chain seq x y z
N MET A 1 -7.70 31.63 19.85
CA MET A 1 -6.40 31.20 19.23
C MET A 1 -6.13 32.06 18.02
N THR A 2 -4.89 32.55 17.86
CA THR A 2 -4.49 33.21 16.61
C THR A 2 -4.46 32.20 15.46
N GLU A 3 -4.60 32.65 14.22
CA GLU A 3 -4.53 31.76 13.03
C GLU A 3 -3.21 30.94 12.98
N ARG A 4 -2.11 31.60 13.37
CA ARG A 4 -0.78 30.94 13.45
C ARG A 4 -0.75 29.85 14.52
N SER A 5 -1.37 30.07 15.68
CA SER A 5 -1.45 29.08 16.75
C SER A 5 -2.29 27.87 16.32
N ARG A 6 -3.43 28.10 15.64
CA ARG A 6 -4.27 27.03 15.11
C ARG A 6 -3.50 26.17 14.07
N LEU A 7 -2.81 26.83 13.14
CA LEU A 7 -2.00 26.15 12.13
C LEU A 7 -0.93 25.24 12.76
N LEU A 8 -0.21 25.76 13.77
CA LEU A 8 0.82 24.98 14.46
C LEU A 8 0.21 23.77 15.18
N THR A 9 -0.93 23.95 15.84
CA THR A 9 -1.66 22.87 16.52
C THR A 9 -2.07 21.78 15.52
N ASP A 10 -2.66 22.15 14.38
CA ASP A 10 -3.07 21.21 13.34
C ASP A 10 -1.88 20.41 12.81
N TRP A 11 -0.75 21.08 12.55
CA TRP A 11 0.46 20.41 12.08
C TRP A 11 1.05 19.43 13.09
N LEU A 12 1.08 19.82 14.36
CA LEU A 12 1.55 18.93 15.43
C LEU A 12 0.65 17.71 15.59
N LEU A 13 -0.66 17.91 15.51
CA LEU A 13 -1.64 16.81 15.56
C LEU A 13 -1.47 15.87 14.34
N LEU A 14 -1.38 16.41 13.13
CA LEU A 14 -1.15 15.60 11.92
C LEU A 14 0.19 14.87 11.97
N ALA A 15 1.27 15.56 12.35
CA ALA A 15 2.59 14.94 12.45
C ALA A 15 2.61 13.83 13.51
N GLY A 16 2.00 14.06 14.68
CA GLY A 16 1.89 13.05 15.74
C GLY A 16 1.05 11.85 15.31
N PHE A 17 -0.07 12.10 14.64
CA PHE A 17 -0.97 11.04 14.17
C PHE A 17 -0.34 10.22 13.04
N CYS A 18 0.26 10.87 12.03
CA CYS A 18 1.04 10.17 11.00
C CYS A 18 2.25 9.44 11.60
N GLY A 19 2.95 10.07 12.57
CA GLY A 19 4.05 9.47 13.29
C GLY A 19 3.67 8.13 13.94
N PHE A 20 2.52 8.09 14.61
CA PHE A 20 2.01 6.87 15.21
C PHE A 20 1.52 5.86 14.17
N LEU A 21 0.67 6.27 13.22
CA LEU A 21 0.05 5.34 12.29
C LEU A 21 1.04 4.78 11.26
N PHE A 22 2.00 5.58 10.78
CA PHE A 22 2.84 5.19 9.64
C PHE A 22 4.27 4.83 10.04
N PHE A 23 4.86 5.47 11.06
CA PHE A 23 6.27 5.29 11.40
C PHE A 23 6.51 4.44 12.63
N PHE A 24 5.64 4.57 13.67
CA PHE A 24 5.86 3.81 14.90
C PHE A 24 5.78 2.32 14.64
N GLY A 25 6.83 1.60 15.01
CA GLY A 25 6.87 0.14 14.92
C GLY A 25 6.98 -0.42 13.51
N LEU A 26 7.61 0.27 12.55
CA LEU A 26 7.83 -0.24 11.18
C LEU A 26 8.65 -1.55 11.14
N ALA A 27 9.49 -1.81 12.13
CA ALA A 27 10.29 -3.03 12.26
C ALA A 27 9.72 -4.07 13.24
N HIS A 28 8.50 -3.87 13.79
CA HIS A 28 7.92 -4.82 14.76
C HIS A 28 7.74 -6.22 14.18
N PHE A 29 7.53 -6.33 12.88
CA PHE A 29 7.55 -7.58 12.11
C PHE A 29 8.36 -7.36 10.84
N GLY A 30 8.96 -8.44 10.32
CA GLY A 30 9.79 -8.41 9.12
C GLY A 30 8.99 -8.12 7.85
N LEU A 31 9.69 -8.05 6.73
CA LEU A 31 9.08 -7.86 5.42
C LEU A 31 8.17 -9.04 5.09
N VAL A 32 6.97 -8.77 4.58
CA VAL A 32 5.93 -9.76 4.35
C VAL A 32 5.61 -9.93 2.86
N GLY A 33 5.13 -11.13 2.51
CA GLY A 33 4.81 -11.48 1.13
C GLY A 33 6.04 -11.54 0.23
N ALA A 34 5.81 -11.70 -1.07
CA ALA A 34 6.89 -11.78 -2.05
C ALA A 34 7.43 -10.40 -2.48
N ASP A 35 6.58 -9.38 -2.44
CA ASP A 35 6.90 -8.06 -3.00
C ASP A 35 7.82 -7.23 -2.09
N GLU A 36 7.56 -7.14 -0.78
CA GLU A 36 8.35 -6.33 0.12
C GLU A 36 9.84 -6.72 0.13
N PRO A 37 10.21 -7.99 0.42
CA PRO A 37 11.62 -8.38 0.48
C PRO A 37 12.30 -8.29 -0.89
N ARG A 38 11.58 -8.57 -1.98
CA ARG A 38 12.09 -8.44 -3.35
C ARG A 38 12.45 -6.99 -3.68
N TYR A 39 11.53 -6.03 -3.45
CA TYR A 39 11.80 -4.62 -3.72
C TYR A 39 12.89 -4.06 -2.80
N ALA A 40 12.90 -4.49 -1.55
CA ALA A 40 13.94 -4.16 -0.59
C ALA A 40 15.33 -4.66 -1.05
N GLN A 41 15.41 -5.88 -1.56
CA GLN A 41 16.65 -6.46 -2.08
C GLN A 41 17.13 -5.76 -3.35
N ILE A 42 16.22 -5.44 -4.28
CA ILE A 42 16.57 -4.68 -5.49
C ILE A 42 17.17 -3.31 -5.13
N ALA A 43 16.54 -2.59 -4.21
CA ALA A 43 17.08 -1.30 -3.74
C ALA A 43 18.46 -1.45 -3.07
N ARG A 44 18.70 -2.54 -2.32
CA ARG A 44 20.01 -2.86 -1.76
C ARG A 44 21.05 -3.10 -2.85
N GLU A 45 20.73 -3.90 -3.87
CA GLU A 45 21.66 -4.18 -4.97
C GLU A 45 22.00 -2.92 -5.76
N MET A 46 21.01 -2.07 -6.05
CA MET A 46 21.23 -0.78 -6.69
C MET A 46 22.16 0.10 -5.85
N LEU A 47 21.97 0.16 -4.52
CA LEU A 47 22.81 0.95 -3.62
C LEU A 47 24.26 0.43 -3.62
N VAL A 48 24.46 -0.88 -3.47
CA VAL A 48 25.81 -1.49 -3.44
C VAL A 48 26.57 -1.29 -4.74
N ARG A 49 25.84 -1.32 -5.87
CA ARG A 49 26.41 -1.10 -7.21
C ARG A 49 26.56 0.38 -7.58
N HIS A 50 26.03 1.30 -6.75
CA HIS A 50 25.93 2.73 -7.06
C HIS A 50 25.21 2.99 -8.39
N ASP A 51 24.29 2.12 -8.78
CA ASP A 51 23.55 2.21 -10.06
C ASP A 51 22.12 2.73 -9.83
N TRP A 52 21.87 3.98 -10.22
CA TRP A 52 20.57 4.64 -10.10
C TRP A 52 19.64 4.38 -11.31
N ILE A 53 20.11 3.63 -12.30
CA ILE A 53 19.39 3.46 -13.57
C ILE A 53 18.80 2.06 -13.68
N THR A 54 19.64 1.00 -13.55
CA THR A 54 19.22 -0.38 -13.78
C THR A 54 18.92 -1.10 -12.47
N PRO A 55 17.64 -1.34 -12.12
CA PRO A 55 17.29 -2.24 -11.02
C PRO A 55 17.79 -3.66 -11.31
N THR A 56 18.32 -4.35 -10.30
CA THR A 56 18.77 -5.75 -10.43
C THR A 56 18.26 -6.59 -9.28
N LEU A 57 18.06 -7.89 -9.57
CA LEU A 57 17.82 -8.93 -8.58
C LEU A 57 18.74 -10.11 -8.93
N ASP A 58 19.54 -10.56 -7.97
CA ASP A 58 20.62 -11.54 -8.20
C ASP A 58 21.61 -11.12 -9.29
N GLY A 59 21.92 -9.82 -9.34
CA GLY A 59 22.79 -9.25 -10.35
C GLY A 59 22.22 -9.18 -11.76
N ARG A 60 20.99 -9.66 -11.99
CA ARG A 60 20.32 -9.62 -13.30
C ARG A 60 19.36 -8.44 -13.38
N PRO A 61 19.25 -7.75 -14.54
CA PRO A 61 18.31 -6.66 -14.72
C PRO A 61 16.87 -7.07 -14.36
N TRP A 62 16.24 -6.27 -13.48
CA TRP A 62 14.86 -6.42 -13.07
C TRP A 62 14.02 -5.28 -13.65
N LEU A 63 13.44 -5.51 -14.82
CA LEU A 63 12.84 -4.46 -15.64
C LEU A 63 11.31 -4.32 -15.48
N GLU A 64 10.74 -4.86 -14.41
CA GLU A 64 9.29 -4.89 -14.20
C GLU A 64 8.70 -3.61 -13.61
N LYS A 65 9.50 -2.77 -12.97
CA LYS A 65 9.03 -1.60 -12.22
C LYS A 65 9.96 -0.41 -12.41
N PRO A 66 9.40 0.83 -12.40
CA PRO A 66 10.20 2.06 -12.46
C PRO A 66 10.95 2.35 -11.15
N ALA A 67 11.76 3.40 -11.15
CA ALA A 67 12.82 3.60 -10.18
C ALA A 67 12.43 4.35 -8.89
N LEU A 68 11.30 5.08 -8.84
CA LEU A 68 11.05 6.05 -7.75
C LEU A 68 11.16 5.42 -6.36
N TYR A 69 10.48 4.32 -6.12
CA TYR A 69 10.56 3.63 -4.83
C TYR A 69 11.99 3.16 -4.52
N TYR A 70 12.69 2.61 -5.51
CA TYR A 70 14.06 2.14 -5.31
C TYR A 70 15.00 3.28 -4.93
N TRP A 71 14.90 4.44 -5.58
CA TRP A 71 15.67 5.62 -5.21
C TRP A 71 15.41 6.09 -3.78
N GLN A 72 14.15 6.14 -3.38
CA GLN A 72 13.77 6.51 -2.03
C GLN A 72 14.32 5.50 -1.00
N ALA A 73 14.23 4.19 -1.29
CA ALA A 73 14.75 3.14 -0.43
C ALA A 73 16.30 3.15 -0.38
N MET A 74 17.00 3.39 -1.50
CA MET A 74 18.46 3.60 -1.53
C MET A 74 18.87 4.75 -0.61
N LEU A 75 18.16 5.87 -0.67
CA LEU A 75 18.42 7.01 0.21
C LEU A 75 18.20 6.65 1.68
N ALA A 76 17.09 5.97 1.99
CA ALA A 76 16.81 5.50 3.35
C ALA A 76 17.89 4.53 3.84
N TYR A 77 18.35 3.61 3.01
CA TYR A 77 19.44 2.68 3.34
C TYR A 77 20.79 3.38 3.52
N HIS A 78 21.07 4.40 2.73
CA HIS A 78 22.29 5.17 2.87
C HIS A 78 22.36 5.91 4.22
N ILE A 79 21.21 6.40 4.71
CA ILE A 79 21.14 7.19 5.96
C ILE A 79 21.01 6.28 7.18
N PHE A 80 20.15 5.25 7.14
CA PHE A 80 19.75 4.45 8.30
C PHE A 80 20.26 3.01 8.27
N GLY A 81 21.00 2.63 7.24
CA GLY A 81 21.38 1.23 7.00
C GLY A 81 20.24 0.39 6.45
N VAL A 82 20.58 -0.81 5.94
CA VAL A 82 19.60 -1.73 5.36
C VAL A 82 18.84 -2.43 6.49
N SER A 83 17.52 -2.21 6.55
CA SER A 83 16.62 -2.76 7.56
C SER A 83 15.17 -2.77 7.08
N ASP A 84 14.30 -3.49 7.78
CA ASP A 84 12.86 -3.53 7.52
C ASP A 84 12.23 -2.13 7.57
N SER A 85 12.60 -1.34 8.59
CA SER A 85 12.10 0.02 8.75
C SER A 85 12.58 0.94 7.62
N ALA A 86 13.85 0.86 7.23
CA ALA A 86 14.39 1.69 6.15
C ALA A 86 13.77 1.34 4.78
N ALA A 87 13.44 0.05 4.55
CA ALA A 87 12.72 -0.38 3.36
C ALA A 87 11.29 0.21 3.28
N ARG A 88 10.60 0.34 4.42
CA ARG A 88 9.22 0.84 4.53
C ARG A 88 9.13 2.37 4.64
N LEU A 89 10.23 3.02 5.02
CA LEU A 89 10.28 4.46 5.25
C LEU A 89 9.80 5.31 4.05
N PRO A 90 10.13 4.99 2.78
CA PRO A 90 9.59 5.70 1.62
C PRO A 90 8.07 5.79 1.61
N SER A 91 7.38 4.67 1.81
CA SER A 91 5.92 4.62 1.82
C SER A 91 5.31 5.45 2.96
N ALA A 92 5.92 5.43 4.14
CA ALA A 92 5.47 6.23 5.28
C ALA A 92 5.62 7.74 5.03
N ILE A 93 6.72 8.16 4.41
CA ILE A 93 6.96 9.55 4.03
C ILE A 93 5.96 9.99 2.95
N ASP A 94 5.78 9.20 1.89
CA ASP A 94 4.87 9.53 0.80
C ASP A 94 3.41 9.61 1.27
N ALA A 95 2.97 8.70 2.16
CA ALA A 95 1.68 8.79 2.81
C ALA A 95 1.54 10.10 3.59
N THR A 96 2.54 10.48 4.37
CA THR A 96 2.52 11.73 5.15
C THR A 96 2.43 12.95 4.25
N LEU A 97 3.21 12.99 3.16
CA LEU A 97 3.13 14.08 2.17
C LEU A 97 1.73 14.18 1.55
N MET A 98 1.12 13.03 1.24
CA MET A 98 -0.26 12.96 0.74
C MET A 98 -1.25 13.55 1.74
N ILE A 99 -1.15 13.21 3.03
CA ILE A 99 -2.02 13.73 4.08
C ILE A 99 -1.89 15.25 4.23
N PHE A 100 -0.66 15.77 4.23
CA PHE A 100 -0.43 17.22 4.25
C PHE A 100 -0.96 17.92 3.00
N ALA A 101 -0.87 17.29 1.82
CA ALA A 101 -1.46 17.85 0.60
C ALA A 101 -2.99 17.93 0.69
N VAL A 102 -3.66 16.89 1.24
CA VAL A 102 -5.10 16.92 1.53
C VAL A 102 -5.44 18.05 2.49
N TYR A 103 -4.68 18.18 3.60
CA TYR A 103 -4.87 19.29 4.57
C TYR A 103 -4.79 20.67 3.89
N TYR A 104 -3.74 20.92 3.09
CA TYR A 104 -3.55 22.21 2.43
C TYR A 104 -4.62 22.49 1.36
N PHE A 105 -5.04 21.47 0.62
CA PHE A 105 -6.14 21.59 -0.34
C PHE A 105 -7.42 22.03 0.37
N LEU A 106 -7.83 21.31 1.42
CA LEU A 106 -9.04 21.62 2.19
C LEU A 106 -8.95 22.99 2.85
N ARG A 107 -7.82 23.33 3.48
CA ARG A 107 -7.59 24.65 4.09
C ARG A 107 -7.78 25.78 3.09
N ARG A 108 -7.34 25.59 1.84
CA ARG A 108 -7.41 26.64 0.82
C ARG A 108 -8.77 26.76 0.17
N PHE A 109 -9.44 25.65 -0.09
CA PHE A 109 -10.66 25.60 -0.91
C PHE A 109 -11.91 25.20 -0.13
N ARG A 110 -11.77 24.56 1.03
CA ARG A 110 -12.87 24.09 1.90
C ARG A 110 -12.53 24.32 3.38
N PRO A 111 -12.29 25.58 3.79
CA PRO A 111 -11.82 25.88 5.15
C PRO A 111 -12.82 25.45 6.23
N GLY A 112 -12.28 25.11 7.40
CA GLY A 112 -13.04 24.70 8.58
C GLY A 112 -13.16 23.19 8.77
N PHE A 113 -12.70 22.39 7.79
CA PHE A 113 -12.71 20.91 7.83
C PHE A 113 -11.38 20.30 7.37
N GLU A 114 -10.34 21.13 7.34
CA GLU A 114 -9.02 20.74 6.83
C GLU A 114 -8.35 19.64 7.66
N LEU A 115 -8.40 19.75 8.99
CA LEU A 115 -7.84 18.76 9.90
C LEU A 115 -8.64 17.45 9.84
N ASP A 116 -9.98 17.56 9.83
CA ASP A 116 -10.89 16.41 9.80
C ASP A 116 -10.65 15.56 8.55
N GLY A 117 -10.65 16.17 7.36
CA GLY A 117 -10.44 15.45 6.11
C GLY A 117 -9.04 14.83 5.98
N ALA A 118 -8.01 15.51 6.50
CA ALA A 118 -6.66 14.97 6.54
C ALA A 118 -6.56 13.74 7.47
N LEU A 119 -7.11 13.82 8.67
CA LEU A 119 -7.14 12.71 9.63
C LEU A 119 -8.03 11.56 9.16
N MET A 120 -9.17 11.85 8.51
CA MET A 120 -10.00 10.84 7.85
C MET A 120 -9.19 10.08 6.77
N THR A 121 -8.42 10.79 5.96
CA THR A 121 -7.57 10.17 4.94
C THR A 121 -6.48 9.30 5.56
N ALA A 122 -5.80 9.80 6.61
CA ALA A 122 -4.73 9.07 7.31
C ALA A 122 -5.23 7.80 8.00
N SER A 123 -6.49 7.77 8.42
CA SER A 123 -7.09 6.66 9.18
C SER A 123 -7.72 5.57 8.31
N LEU A 124 -7.72 5.70 6.99
CA LEU A 124 -8.19 4.65 6.08
C LEU A 124 -7.33 3.38 6.21
N ALA A 125 -7.95 2.23 6.39
CA ALA A 125 -7.25 0.95 6.57
C ALA A 125 -6.28 0.66 5.41
N GLY A 126 -6.68 0.93 4.17
CA GLY A 126 -5.82 0.79 3.00
C GLY A 126 -4.63 1.76 3.02
N VAL A 127 -4.80 3.00 3.46
CA VAL A 127 -3.70 3.97 3.59
C VAL A 127 -2.73 3.52 4.68
N ILE A 128 -3.22 3.12 5.86
CA ILE A 128 -2.37 2.62 6.96
C ILE A 128 -1.58 1.40 6.50
N GLY A 129 -2.23 0.42 5.86
CA GLY A 129 -1.58 -0.81 5.41
C GLY A 129 -0.44 -0.53 4.42
N PHE A 130 -0.70 0.25 3.38
CA PHE A 130 0.30 0.55 2.35
C PHE A 130 1.33 1.59 2.76
N ALA A 131 1.04 2.50 3.70
CA ALA A 131 2.03 3.39 4.30
C ALA A 131 3.11 2.63 5.09
N ARG A 132 2.80 1.42 5.54
CA ARG A 132 3.69 0.54 6.31
C ARG A 132 4.27 -0.60 5.48
N ALA A 133 4.09 -0.58 4.16
CA ALA A 133 4.58 -1.61 3.25
C ALA A 133 5.72 -1.08 2.37
N ALA A 134 6.75 -1.90 2.16
CA ALA A 134 7.82 -1.63 1.20
C ALA A 134 7.30 -1.90 -0.23
N SER A 135 6.55 -0.95 -0.79
CA SER A 135 5.87 -1.13 -2.07
C SER A 135 5.82 0.14 -2.90
N MET A 136 5.53 -0.01 -4.19
CA MET A 136 5.37 1.11 -5.13
C MET A 136 3.96 1.71 -5.13
N ASP A 137 3.03 1.10 -4.40
CA ASP A 137 1.63 1.51 -4.40
C ASP A 137 1.42 2.84 -3.67
N MET A 138 2.11 3.05 -2.54
CA MET A 138 2.00 4.30 -1.80
C MET A 138 2.67 5.48 -2.51
N PRO A 139 3.90 5.39 -3.05
CA PRO A 139 4.49 6.44 -3.90
C PRO A 139 3.57 6.83 -5.07
N LEU A 140 2.97 5.85 -5.76
CA LEU A 140 1.99 6.11 -6.80
C LEU A 140 0.77 6.86 -6.25
N SER A 141 0.16 6.34 -5.18
CA SER A 141 -1.06 6.92 -4.61
C SER A 141 -0.86 8.34 -4.12
N ALA A 142 0.26 8.62 -3.47
CA ALA A 142 0.62 9.95 -3.00
C ALA A 142 0.83 10.93 -4.16
N ALA A 143 1.66 10.57 -5.13
CA ALA A 143 1.90 11.40 -6.30
C ALA A 143 0.61 11.65 -7.11
N PHE A 144 -0.21 10.63 -7.30
CA PHE A 144 -1.49 10.72 -8.00
C PHE A 144 -2.49 11.61 -7.27
N THR A 145 -2.60 11.46 -5.95
CA THR A 145 -3.48 12.28 -5.12
C THR A 145 -3.09 13.75 -5.19
N ILE A 146 -1.80 14.06 -4.99
CA ILE A 146 -1.30 15.43 -5.06
C ILE A 146 -1.52 16.02 -6.45
N ALA A 147 -1.30 15.24 -7.51
CA ALA A 147 -1.56 15.68 -8.88
C ALA A 147 -3.04 16.03 -9.09
N LEU A 148 -3.98 15.16 -8.73
CA LEU A 148 -5.40 15.40 -8.94
C LEU A 148 -5.94 16.56 -8.09
N LEU A 149 -5.51 16.70 -6.83
CA LEU A 149 -5.84 17.84 -5.99
C LEU A 149 -5.29 19.15 -6.58
N ALA A 150 -4.07 19.13 -7.10
CA ALA A 150 -3.47 20.28 -7.77
C ALA A 150 -4.23 20.64 -9.06
N TRP A 151 -4.64 19.64 -9.86
CA TRP A 151 -5.47 19.89 -11.04
C TRP A 151 -6.81 20.54 -10.68
N PHE A 152 -7.50 20.02 -9.67
CA PHE A 152 -8.77 20.58 -9.21
C PHE A 152 -8.60 21.98 -8.59
N ALA A 153 -7.51 22.22 -7.86
CA ALA A 153 -7.14 23.54 -7.34
C ALA A 153 -6.89 24.55 -8.46
N TRP A 154 -6.30 24.11 -9.59
CA TRP A 154 -6.19 24.93 -10.78
C TRP A 154 -7.56 25.19 -11.41
N TYR A 155 -8.41 24.18 -11.49
CA TYR A 155 -9.78 24.32 -12.00
C TYR A 155 -10.56 25.41 -11.26
N GLU A 156 -10.49 25.44 -9.93
CA GLU A 156 -11.18 26.44 -9.11
C GLU A 156 -10.54 27.84 -9.12
N SER A 157 -9.20 27.91 -9.14
CA SER A 157 -8.47 29.19 -8.95
C SER A 157 -7.94 29.81 -10.24
N GLY A 158 -7.82 29.05 -11.31
CA GLY A 158 -7.15 29.45 -12.56
C GLY A 158 -5.63 29.58 -12.42
N SER A 159 -5.04 29.36 -11.24
CA SER A 159 -3.62 29.60 -10.96
C SER A 159 -2.72 28.52 -11.57
N LYS A 160 -1.86 28.90 -12.51
CA LYS A 160 -0.92 27.98 -13.19
C LYS A 160 0.08 27.30 -12.26
N ARG A 161 0.31 27.83 -11.04
CA ARG A 161 1.14 27.17 -10.02
C ARG A 161 0.62 25.78 -9.66
N PHE A 162 -0.68 25.62 -9.57
CA PHE A 162 -1.29 24.32 -9.30
C PHE A 162 -1.18 23.39 -10.50
N LEU A 163 -1.27 23.92 -11.73
CA LEU A 163 -1.07 23.12 -12.93
C LEU A 163 0.39 22.67 -13.07
N THR A 164 1.36 23.48 -12.64
CA THR A 164 2.77 23.06 -12.51
C THR A 164 2.91 21.88 -11.55
N LEU A 165 2.29 21.95 -10.36
CA LEU A 165 2.30 20.84 -9.39
C LEU A 165 1.62 19.59 -9.96
N PHE A 166 0.50 19.73 -10.66
CA PHE A 166 -0.16 18.62 -11.34
C PHE A 166 0.80 17.84 -12.24
N TYR A 167 1.50 18.52 -13.15
CA TYR A 167 2.39 17.87 -14.08
C TYR A 167 3.65 17.30 -13.43
N ALA A 168 4.22 18.00 -12.43
CA ALA A 168 5.36 17.50 -11.66
C ALA A 168 5.04 16.19 -10.95
N PHE A 169 3.92 16.15 -10.21
CA PHE A 169 3.52 14.94 -9.48
C PHE A 169 2.98 13.84 -10.39
N LEU A 170 2.40 14.18 -11.54
CA LEU A 170 2.04 13.20 -12.56
C LEU A 170 3.30 12.51 -13.13
N GLY A 171 4.39 13.27 -13.32
CA GLY A 171 5.71 12.73 -13.70
C GLY A 171 6.30 11.79 -12.63
N LEU A 172 6.19 12.15 -11.34
CA LEU A 172 6.57 11.28 -10.24
C LEU A 172 5.71 10.02 -10.18
N GLY A 173 4.40 10.13 -10.41
CA GLY A 173 3.49 8.99 -10.53
C GLY A 173 3.89 8.03 -11.67
N MET A 174 4.34 8.57 -12.79
CA MET A 174 4.91 7.78 -13.89
C MET A 174 6.18 7.03 -13.45
N LEU A 175 7.07 7.68 -12.70
CA LEU A 175 8.28 7.06 -12.14
C LEU A 175 7.99 6.09 -10.98
N ALA A 176 6.81 6.18 -10.33
CA ALA A 176 6.42 5.27 -9.27
C ALA A 176 5.94 3.91 -9.81
N LYS A 177 5.06 3.90 -10.81
CA LYS A 177 4.43 2.64 -11.27
C LYS A 177 4.12 2.61 -12.78
N GLY A 178 4.67 3.55 -13.56
CA GLY A 178 4.53 3.59 -15.01
C GLY A 178 3.29 4.36 -15.50
N PRO A 179 2.82 4.06 -16.71
CA PRO A 179 1.83 4.86 -17.44
C PRO A 179 0.43 4.88 -16.79
N VAL A 180 0.18 4.06 -15.79
CA VAL A 180 -1.12 3.99 -15.10
C VAL A 180 -1.52 5.34 -14.48
N ALA A 181 -0.55 6.11 -13.95
CA ALA A 181 -0.83 7.42 -13.34
C ALA A 181 -1.39 8.43 -14.36
N PRO A 182 -0.68 8.74 -15.46
CA PRO A 182 -1.20 9.68 -16.46
C PRO A 182 -2.47 9.16 -17.17
N VAL A 183 -2.61 7.86 -17.39
CA VAL A 183 -3.79 7.28 -18.02
C VAL A 183 -5.04 7.47 -17.14
N LEU A 184 -4.96 7.09 -15.86
CA LEU A 184 -6.09 7.27 -14.93
C LEU A 184 -6.43 8.75 -14.73
N ALA A 185 -5.42 9.62 -14.58
CA ALA A 185 -5.65 11.05 -14.43
C ALA A 185 -6.35 11.64 -15.66
N ALA A 186 -5.92 11.26 -16.87
CA ALA A 186 -6.56 11.69 -18.11
C ALA A 186 -8.01 11.23 -18.20
N ILE A 187 -8.32 9.96 -17.87
CA ILE A 187 -9.70 9.44 -17.90
C ILE A 187 -10.57 10.19 -16.88
N ILE A 188 -10.10 10.38 -15.65
CA ILE A 188 -10.83 11.10 -14.59
C ILE A 188 -11.15 12.53 -15.04
N ILE A 189 -10.14 13.24 -15.55
CA ILE A 189 -10.29 14.63 -16.02
C ILE A 189 -11.28 14.70 -17.19
N VAL A 190 -11.15 13.83 -18.18
CA VAL A 190 -12.05 13.80 -19.34
C VAL A 190 -13.49 13.53 -18.91
N VAL A 191 -13.72 12.49 -18.09
CA VAL A 191 -15.07 12.16 -17.61
C VAL A 191 -15.67 13.30 -16.78
N PHE A 192 -14.87 13.93 -15.93
CA PHE A 192 -15.32 15.09 -15.16
C PHE A 192 -15.69 16.27 -16.05
N VAL A 193 -14.82 16.64 -16.99
CA VAL A 193 -15.05 17.78 -17.92
C VAL A 193 -16.30 17.56 -18.79
N LEU A 194 -16.52 16.33 -19.25
CA LEU A 194 -17.74 15.97 -19.97
C LEU A 194 -18.97 16.05 -19.06
N SER A 195 -18.85 15.62 -17.80
CA SER A 195 -19.93 15.67 -16.81
C SER A 195 -20.38 17.09 -16.48
N ILE A 196 -19.47 18.06 -16.48
CA ILE A 196 -19.78 19.49 -16.26
C ILE A 196 -20.01 20.28 -17.56
N ARG A 197 -19.94 19.60 -18.73
CA ARG A 197 -20.16 20.18 -20.08
C ARG A 197 -19.23 21.36 -20.41
N SER A 198 -17.97 21.32 -19.99
CA SER A 198 -16.97 22.39 -20.17
C SER A 198 -15.74 21.93 -20.95
N THR A 199 -15.95 21.52 -22.22
CA THR A 199 -14.89 20.91 -23.06
C THR A 199 -13.67 21.82 -23.29
N ALA A 200 -13.85 23.15 -23.24
CA ALA A 200 -12.74 24.11 -23.31
C ALA A 200 -11.66 23.89 -22.20
N LEU A 201 -12.07 23.28 -21.07
CA LEU A 201 -11.15 22.95 -19.98
C LEU A 201 -10.08 21.91 -20.40
N LEU A 202 -10.43 20.98 -21.31
CA LEU A 202 -9.46 20.00 -21.82
C LEU A 202 -8.29 20.69 -22.55
N ALA A 203 -8.62 21.62 -23.47
CA ALA A 203 -7.60 22.38 -24.17
C ALA A 203 -6.74 23.23 -23.22
N ARG A 204 -7.36 23.80 -22.17
CA ARG A 204 -6.65 24.59 -21.13
C ARG A 204 -5.78 23.72 -20.21
N THR A 205 -6.13 22.45 -20.02
CA THR A 205 -5.31 21.48 -19.29
C THR A 205 -4.04 21.16 -20.08
N LEU A 206 -4.10 21.06 -21.40
CA LEU A 206 -2.94 20.80 -22.28
C LEU A 206 -2.01 22.02 -22.35
N TRP A 207 -1.33 22.31 -21.25
CA TRP A 207 -0.43 23.44 -21.10
C TRP A 207 1.02 23.02 -21.38
N LEU A 208 1.58 23.55 -22.46
CA LEU A 208 2.90 23.12 -22.95
C LEU A 208 4.04 23.16 -21.90
N PRO A 209 4.21 24.22 -21.07
CA PRO A 209 5.26 24.19 -20.03
C PRO A 209 5.04 23.08 -19.00
N GLY A 210 3.80 22.73 -18.69
CA GLY A 210 3.49 21.61 -17.82
C GLY A 210 3.83 20.26 -18.44
N ILE A 211 3.48 20.05 -19.71
CA ILE A 211 3.84 18.84 -20.47
C ILE A 211 5.36 18.69 -20.53
N THR A 212 6.09 19.79 -20.79
CA THR A 212 7.56 19.80 -20.77
C THR A 212 8.09 19.40 -19.39
N LEU A 213 7.51 19.93 -18.31
CA LEU A 213 7.88 19.55 -16.95
C LEU A 213 7.63 18.08 -16.66
N PHE A 214 6.45 17.55 -17.03
CA PHE A 214 6.16 16.12 -16.93
C PHE A 214 7.22 15.28 -17.65
N CYS A 215 7.55 15.64 -18.88
CA CYS A 215 8.57 14.96 -19.66
C CYS A 215 9.96 15.08 -19.00
N ALA A 216 10.32 16.25 -18.49
CA ALA A 216 11.60 16.46 -17.81
C ALA A 216 11.75 15.63 -16.53
N VAL A 217 10.64 15.37 -15.82
CA VAL A 217 10.64 14.53 -14.62
C VAL A 217 10.67 13.04 -14.98
N ALA A 218 9.81 12.60 -15.89
CA ALA A 218 9.61 11.19 -16.17
C ALA A 218 10.61 10.62 -17.18
N VAL A 219 10.75 11.24 -18.35
CA VAL A 219 11.43 10.67 -19.53
C VAL A 219 12.91 10.35 -19.34
N PRO A 220 13.73 11.15 -18.61
CA PRO A 220 15.17 10.90 -18.53
C PRO A 220 15.51 9.50 -18.02
N TRP A 221 14.82 9.02 -16.99
CA TRP A 221 15.07 7.67 -16.49
C TRP A 221 14.65 6.58 -17.49
N TYR A 222 13.48 6.73 -18.13
CA TYR A 222 13.00 5.77 -19.13
C TYR A 222 13.95 5.66 -20.32
N VAL A 223 14.51 6.78 -20.78
CA VAL A 223 15.52 6.79 -21.84
C VAL A 223 16.81 6.13 -21.37
N ALA A 224 17.31 6.50 -20.19
CA ALA A 224 18.56 5.96 -19.67
C ALA A 224 18.51 4.44 -19.45
N VAL A 225 17.40 3.91 -18.87
CA VAL A 225 17.24 2.47 -18.67
C VAL A 225 17.08 1.72 -19.99
N GLN A 226 16.36 2.28 -20.97
CA GLN A 226 16.23 1.70 -22.32
C GLN A 226 17.56 1.63 -23.06
N MET A 227 18.39 2.67 -22.96
CA MET A 227 19.72 2.68 -23.59
C MET A 227 20.65 1.62 -22.98
N ARG A 228 20.54 1.35 -21.67
CA ARG A 228 21.36 0.32 -21.00
C ARG A 228 20.80 -1.09 -21.16
N ASN A 229 19.49 -1.22 -21.28
CA ASN A 229 18.77 -2.49 -21.34
C ASN A 229 17.80 -2.48 -22.53
N PRO A 230 18.22 -2.90 -23.72
CA PRO A 230 17.41 -2.83 -24.95
C PRO A 230 16.05 -3.54 -24.83
N GLU A 231 15.92 -4.54 -23.95
CA GLU A 231 14.68 -5.26 -23.71
C GLU A 231 13.68 -4.52 -22.81
N PHE A 232 14.08 -3.39 -22.20
CA PHE A 232 13.26 -2.72 -21.21
C PHE A 232 11.85 -2.38 -21.72
N PHE A 233 11.74 -1.77 -22.91
CA PHE A 233 10.44 -1.42 -23.49
C PHE A 233 9.55 -2.64 -23.67
N ARG A 234 10.11 -3.75 -24.20
CA ARG A 234 9.38 -5.01 -24.39
C ARG A 234 8.88 -5.56 -23.05
N VAL A 235 9.77 -5.70 -22.08
CA VAL A 235 9.45 -6.28 -20.77
C VAL A 235 8.48 -5.36 -20.01
N PHE A 236 8.82 -4.07 -19.85
CA PHE A 236 8.05 -3.17 -19.01
C PHE A 236 6.71 -2.76 -19.64
N ILE A 237 6.72 -2.31 -20.91
CA ILE A 237 5.49 -1.77 -21.54
C ILE A 237 4.63 -2.89 -22.11
N LEU A 238 5.21 -3.81 -22.91
CA LEU A 238 4.39 -4.81 -23.60
C LEU A 238 3.98 -5.95 -22.67
N GLU A 239 4.92 -6.53 -21.90
CA GLU A 239 4.63 -7.69 -21.05
C GLU A 239 3.98 -7.29 -19.71
N HIS A 240 4.61 -6.39 -18.94
CA HIS A 240 4.15 -6.05 -17.59
C HIS A 240 3.03 -5.01 -17.51
N ASN A 241 2.81 -4.20 -18.52
CA ASN A 241 1.68 -3.28 -18.55
C ASN A 241 0.58 -3.76 -19.49
N LEU A 242 0.85 -3.97 -20.78
CA LEU A 242 -0.19 -4.27 -21.76
C LEU A 242 -0.65 -5.72 -21.71
N ALA A 243 0.28 -6.70 -21.76
CA ALA A 243 -0.07 -8.12 -21.72
C ALA A 243 -0.70 -8.48 -20.36
N ARG A 244 -0.14 -7.98 -19.26
CA ARG A 244 -0.71 -8.18 -17.90
C ARG A 244 -2.15 -7.67 -17.78
N PHE A 245 -2.50 -6.59 -18.47
CA PHE A 245 -3.87 -6.09 -18.50
C PHE A 245 -4.81 -6.98 -19.32
N ARG A 246 -4.29 -7.57 -20.43
CA ARG A 246 -5.09 -8.33 -21.42
C ARG A 246 -5.07 -9.84 -21.23
N THR A 247 -4.07 -10.40 -20.55
CA THR A 247 -3.86 -11.85 -20.47
C THR A 247 -3.71 -12.33 -19.03
N ASN A 248 -3.93 -13.63 -18.82
CA ASN A 248 -3.79 -14.29 -17.52
C ASN A 248 -2.34 -14.77 -17.23
N LEU A 249 -1.32 -14.04 -17.65
CA LEU A 249 0.09 -14.46 -17.57
C LEU A 249 0.56 -14.73 -16.12
N TYR A 250 -0.12 -14.15 -15.11
CA TYR A 250 0.31 -14.22 -13.70
C TYR A 250 -0.65 -14.99 -12.80
N HIS A 251 -1.67 -15.67 -13.35
CA HIS A 251 -2.65 -16.48 -12.60
C HIS A 251 -3.37 -15.77 -11.44
N HIS A 252 -3.49 -14.43 -11.49
CA HIS A 252 -4.25 -13.62 -10.53
C HIS A 252 -5.65 -13.29 -11.09
N THR A 253 -6.39 -14.32 -11.50
CA THR A 253 -7.75 -14.15 -12.04
C THR A 253 -8.75 -14.05 -10.92
N GLU A 254 -9.29 -12.84 -10.76
CA GLU A 254 -10.35 -12.56 -9.82
C GLU A 254 -11.60 -12.06 -10.59
N PRO A 255 -12.82 -12.22 -10.04
CA PRO A 255 -14.04 -11.80 -10.71
C PRO A 255 -14.08 -10.28 -10.96
N LEU A 256 -14.93 -9.82 -11.89
CA LEU A 256 -15.07 -8.40 -12.21
C LEU A 256 -15.39 -7.51 -11.00
N TRP A 257 -16.18 -8.03 -10.05
CA TRP A 257 -16.59 -7.32 -8.84
C TRP A 257 -15.53 -7.32 -7.72
N TYR A 258 -14.37 -7.97 -7.91
CA TYR A 258 -13.31 -8.11 -6.91
C TYR A 258 -12.95 -6.81 -6.19
N PHE A 259 -12.83 -5.70 -6.93
CA PHE A 259 -12.43 -4.44 -6.32
C PHE A 259 -13.54 -3.76 -5.51
N VAL A 260 -14.80 -4.18 -5.60
CA VAL A 260 -15.89 -3.62 -4.77
C VAL A 260 -15.67 -3.96 -3.29
N PRO A 261 -15.58 -5.23 -2.86
CA PRO A 261 -15.29 -5.56 -1.47
C PRO A 261 -13.90 -5.06 -1.02
N VAL A 262 -12.89 -5.10 -1.89
CA VAL A 262 -11.56 -4.58 -1.55
C VAL A 262 -11.61 -3.08 -1.26
N LEU A 263 -12.36 -2.30 -2.06
CA LEU A 263 -12.56 -0.87 -1.82
C LEU A 263 -13.28 -0.63 -0.48
N LEU A 264 -14.38 -1.36 -0.24
CA LEU A 264 -15.16 -1.20 1.00
C LEU A 264 -14.32 -1.51 2.25
N LEU A 265 -13.49 -2.54 2.20
CA LEU A 265 -12.55 -2.88 3.28
C LEU A 265 -11.43 -1.85 3.43
N ALA A 266 -10.87 -1.37 2.32
CA ALA A 266 -9.79 -0.39 2.35
C ALA A 266 -10.24 0.99 2.84
N LEU A 267 -11.54 1.31 2.69
CA LEU A 267 -12.16 2.55 3.18
C LEU A 267 -12.55 2.51 4.67
N ILE A 268 -12.44 1.37 5.36
CA ILE A 268 -12.68 1.30 6.80
C ILE A 268 -11.78 2.34 7.51
N PRO A 269 -12.32 3.11 8.49
CA PRO A 269 -13.64 3.03 9.12
C PRO A 269 -14.76 3.81 8.41
N TRP A 270 -14.44 4.57 7.37
CA TRP A 270 -15.32 5.57 6.74
C TRP A 270 -16.29 4.99 5.71
N THR A 271 -16.25 3.70 5.43
CA THR A 271 -16.99 3.01 4.36
C THR A 271 -18.46 3.40 4.29
N MET A 272 -19.17 3.41 5.42
CA MET A 272 -20.61 3.71 5.44
C MET A 272 -20.90 5.16 5.06
N PHE A 273 -20.08 6.09 5.53
CA PHE A 273 -20.20 7.50 5.16
C PHE A 273 -19.78 7.77 3.72
N VAL A 274 -18.77 7.06 3.18
CA VAL A 274 -18.41 7.16 1.75
C VAL A 274 -19.56 6.73 0.87
N VAL A 275 -20.23 5.61 1.19
CA VAL A 275 -21.38 5.13 0.45
C VAL A 275 -22.55 6.14 0.51
N ALA A 276 -22.87 6.64 1.71
CA ALA A 276 -23.92 7.65 1.89
C ALA A 276 -23.64 8.93 1.12
N ALA A 277 -22.41 9.45 1.22
CA ALA A 277 -21.98 10.65 0.51
C ALA A 277 -21.97 10.48 -1.01
N ALA A 278 -21.52 9.32 -1.52
CA ALA A 278 -21.56 9.01 -2.95
C ALA A 278 -22.98 8.91 -3.48
N MET A 279 -23.89 8.29 -2.73
CA MET A 279 -25.32 8.23 -3.10
C MET A 279 -25.97 9.61 -3.13
N GLU A 280 -25.64 10.47 -2.14
CA GLU A 280 -26.15 11.84 -2.11
C GLU A 280 -25.61 12.66 -3.28
N ALA A 281 -24.31 12.58 -3.55
CA ALA A 281 -23.69 13.24 -4.70
C ALA A 281 -24.28 12.77 -6.04
N ALA A 282 -24.53 11.47 -6.19
CA ALA A 282 -25.17 10.90 -7.38
C ALA A 282 -26.61 11.38 -7.55
N ARG A 283 -27.40 11.44 -6.47
CA ARG A 283 -28.78 11.97 -6.50
C ARG A 283 -28.79 13.45 -6.88
N ALA A 284 -27.94 14.26 -6.25
CA ALA A 284 -27.80 15.68 -6.58
C ALA A 284 -27.41 15.88 -8.04
N TRP A 285 -26.48 15.09 -8.55
CA TRP A 285 -26.07 15.12 -9.95
C TRP A 285 -27.20 14.76 -10.92
N TRP A 286 -28.05 13.78 -10.60
CA TRP A 286 -29.18 13.37 -11.42
C TRP A 286 -30.31 14.42 -11.49
N GLN A 287 -30.53 15.14 -10.37
CA GLN A 287 -31.68 16.07 -10.22
C GLN A 287 -31.41 17.48 -10.77
N ARG A 288 -30.31 17.75 -11.42
CA ARG A 288 -29.77 19.09 -11.67
C ARG A 288 -30.51 20.04 -12.57
N ARG A 289 -30.33 21.35 -12.21
CA ARG A 289 -30.46 22.49 -13.11
C ARG A 289 -29.18 23.33 -13.25
N ALA A 290 -28.34 23.43 -12.23
CA ALA A 290 -27.05 24.14 -12.23
C ALA A 290 -26.06 23.43 -11.28
N ILE A 291 -24.75 23.58 -11.50
CA ILE A 291 -23.70 22.97 -10.70
C ILE A 291 -23.00 24.04 -9.87
N SER A 292 -23.07 23.93 -8.53
CA SER A 292 -22.26 24.75 -7.60
C SER A 292 -20.81 24.25 -7.52
N SER A 293 -19.90 25.06 -6.92
CA SER A 293 -18.51 24.63 -6.74
C SER A 293 -18.39 23.40 -5.82
N THR A 294 -19.23 23.29 -4.79
CA THR A 294 -19.30 22.12 -3.91
C THR A 294 -19.76 20.88 -4.65
N GLU A 295 -20.79 20.99 -5.48
CA GLU A 295 -21.25 19.88 -6.33
C GLU A 295 -20.21 19.46 -7.35
N SER A 296 -19.42 20.39 -7.92
CA SER A 296 -18.30 20.08 -8.81
C SER A 296 -17.25 19.22 -8.13
N LEU A 297 -16.88 19.53 -6.87
CA LEU A 297 -15.94 18.72 -6.11
C LEU A 297 -16.50 17.33 -5.85
N ASN A 298 -17.74 17.23 -5.39
CA ASN A 298 -18.36 15.93 -5.09
C ASN A 298 -18.42 15.02 -6.33
N ILE A 299 -18.74 15.60 -7.50
CA ILE A 299 -18.75 14.85 -8.77
C ILE A 299 -17.34 14.39 -9.13
N PHE A 300 -16.34 15.27 -9.01
CA PHE A 300 -14.96 14.95 -9.27
C PHE A 300 -14.48 13.80 -8.38
N LEU A 301 -14.79 13.84 -7.08
CA LEU A 301 -14.41 12.81 -6.12
C LEU A 301 -15.10 11.47 -6.41
N VAL A 302 -16.39 11.47 -6.76
CA VAL A 302 -17.09 10.23 -7.15
C VAL A 302 -16.49 9.63 -8.42
N ILE A 303 -16.20 10.44 -9.45
CA ILE A 303 -15.54 9.99 -10.67
C ILE A 303 -14.15 9.44 -10.33
N TRP A 304 -13.40 10.12 -9.46
CA TRP A 304 -12.07 9.67 -9.03
C TRP A 304 -12.13 8.32 -8.29
N ILE A 305 -13.16 8.04 -7.49
CA ILE A 305 -13.35 6.72 -6.87
C ILE A 305 -13.68 5.67 -7.93
N LEU A 306 -14.62 5.96 -8.81
CA LEU A 306 -15.19 4.97 -9.75
C LEU A 306 -14.21 4.57 -10.86
N ILE A 307 -13.46 5.52 -11.42
CA ILE A 307 -12.60 5.25 -12.58
C ILE A 307 -11.51 4.22 -12.28
N PRO A 308 -10.71 4.29 -11.19
CA PRO A 308 -9.77 3.24 -10.87
C PRO A 308 -10.43 1.87 -10.64
N VAL A 309 -11.59 1.84 -9.98
CA VAL A 309 -12.33 0.59 -9.74
C VAL A 309 -12.76 -0.04 -11.07
N ILE A 310 -13.38 0.73 -11.96
CA ILE A 310 -13.82 0.24 -13.28
C ILE A 310 -12.61 -0.20 -14.11
N PHE A 311 -11.58 0.65 -14.20
CA PHE A 311 -10.39 0.40 -15.00
C PHE A 311 -9.70 -0.91 -14.59
N PHE A 312 -9.44 -1.10 -13.30
CA PHE A 312 -8.76 -2.31 -12.83
C PHE A 312 -9.68 -3.53 -12.77
N SER A 313 -11.01 -3.35 -12.66
CA SER A 313 -11.96 -4.47 -12.79
C SER A 313 -11.90 -5.12 -14.18
N MET A 314 -11.58 -4.33 -15.21
CA MET A 314 -11.40 -4.84 -16.59
C MET A 314 -10.05 -5.55 -16.78
N SER A 315 -9.08 -5.37 -15.87
CA SER A 315 -7.79 -6.04 -15.94
C SER A 315 -7.91 -7.53 -15.58
N GLN A 316 -7.17 -8.38 -16.29
CA GLN A 316 -7.09 -9.82 -15.99
C GLN A 316 -6.27 -10.11 -14.72
N SER A 317 -5.27 -9.29 -14.41
CA SER A 317 -4.47 -9.42 -13.18
C SER A 317 -4.93 -8.40 -12.15
N LYS A 318 -5.38 -8.86 -10.97
CA LYS A 318 -5.94 -8.02 -9.92
C LYS A 318 -5.16 -8.17 -8.61
N LEU A 319 -4.74 -7.04 -8.04
CA LEU A 319 -4.09 -6.97 -6.73
C LEU A 319 -4.76 -5.87 -5.88
N PRO A 320 -4.91 -6.07 -4.55
CA PRO A 320 -5.61 -5.11 -3.69
C PRO A 320 -5.07 -3.67 -3.76
N GLY A 321 -3.74 -3.50 -3.92
CA GLY A 321 -3.08 -2.20 -3.99
C GLY A 321 -3.45 -1.34 -5.21
N TYR A 322 -4.08 -1.91 -6.24
CA TYR A 322 -4.41 -1.15 -7.46
C TYR A 322 -5.44 -0.04 -7.22
N ILE A 323 -6.34 -0.21 -6.23
CA ILE A 323 -7.35 0.81 -5.92
C ILE A 323 -6.90 1.83 -4.88
N LEU A 324 -5.68 1.70 -4.34
CA LEU A 324 -5.17 2.64 -3.34
C LEU A 324 -5.28 4.11 -3.78
N PRO A 325 -5.00 4.48 -5.06
CA PRO A 325 -5.16 5.84 -5.54
C PRO A 325 -6.60 6.41 -5.49
N ALA A 326 -7.62 5.56 -5.31
CA ALA A 326 -9.01 5.98 -5.19
C ALA A 326 -9.41 6.37 -3.75
N LEU A 327 -8.67 5.89 -2.74
CA LEU A 327 -9.07 6.00 -1.34
C LEU A 327 -9.11 7.44 -0.81
N PRO A 328 -8.14 8.34 -1.14
CA PRO A 328 -8.19 9.72 -0.66
C PRO A 328 -9.44 10.47 -1.10
N ALA A 329 -9.95 10.18 -2.30
CA ALA A 329 -11.21 10.76 -2.78
C ALA A 329 -12.40 10.35 -1.90
N GLY A 330 -12.42 9.12 -1.38
CA GLY A 330 -13.44 8.66 -0.45
C GLY A 330 -13.44 9.45 0.86
N ALA A 331 -12.28 9.67 1.46
CA ALA A 331 -12.15 10.45 2.68
C ALA A 331 -12.56 11.93 2.48
N LEU A 332 -12.14 12.54 1.37
CA LEU A 332 -12.53 13.89 1.00
C LEU A 332 -14.04 14.02 0.81
N LEU A 333 -14.67 13.03 0.20
CA LEU A 333 -16.13 12.99 0.00
C LEU A 333 -16.87 12.92 1.34
N VAL A 334 -16.37 12.15 2.32
CA VAL A 334 -16.91 12.12 3.69
C VAL A 334 -16.73 13.47 4.39
N ALA A 335 -15.56 14.09 4.25
CA ALA A 335 -15.29 15.39 4.83
C ALA A 335 -16.26 16.47 4.31
N GLU A 336 -16.51 16.51 2.99
CA GLU A 336 -17.50 17.42 2.38
C GLU A 336 -18.92 17.12 2.84
N TYR A 337 -19.30 15.84 2.88
CA TYR A 337 -20.60 15.41 3.39
C TYR A 337 -20.82 15.85 4.85
N ALA A 338 -19.86 15.57 5.73
CA ALA A 338 -19.95 15.96 7.14
C ALA A 338 -20.01 17.49 7.31
N ARG A 339 -19.17 18.22 6.56
CA ARG A 339 -19.16 19.71 6.56
C ARG A 339 -20.53 20.28 6.19
N THR A 340 -21.15 19.77 5.13
CA THR A 340 -22.47 20.23 4.67
C THR A 340 -23.55 19.91 5.71
N ARG A 341 -23.59 18.68 6.21
CA ARG A 341 -24.57 18.26 7.23
C ARG A 341 -24.47 19.04 8.55
N ILE A 342 -23.24 19.34 8.97
CA ILE A 342 -23.01 20.16 10.17
C ILE A 342 -23.47 21.61 9.95
N ALA A 343 -23.22 22.18 8.77
CA ALA A 343 -23.68 23.53 8.42
C ALA A 343 -25.22 23.64 8.39
N GLU A 344 -25.89 22.59 7.94
CA GLU A 344 -27.36 22.48 7.92
C GLU A 344 -27.97 22.11 9.27
N ASN A 345 -27.17 21.89 10.34
CA ASN A 345 -27.60 21.32 11.61
C ASN A 345 -28.43 20.02 11.46
N ALA A 346 -28.12 19.23 10.43
CA ALA A 346 -28.82 18.01 10.14
C ALA A 346 -28.56 16.97 11.22
N ARG A 347 -29.62 16.23 11.63
CA ARG A 347 -29.46 15.08 12.52
C ARG A 347 -28.85 13.93 11.74
N SER A 348 -27.98 13.16 12.39
CA SER A 348 -27.42 11.93 11.81
C SER A 348 -28.50 10.84 11.66
N ASP A 349 -28.47 10.16 10.54
CA ASP A 349 -29.34 8.98 10.31
C ASP A 349 -28.95 7.85 11.28
N ILE A 350 -29.99 7.23 11.92
CA ILE A 350 -29.78 6.20 12.95
C ILE A 350 -29.13 4.95 12.34
N LEU A 351 -29.56 4.55 11.15
CA LEU A 351 -29.04 3.36 10.48
C LEU A 351 -27.58 3.61 10.06
N LEU A 352 -27.29 4.76 9.43
CA LEU A 352 -25.95 5.14 9.01
C LEU A 352 -24.96 5.16 10.17
N THR A 353 -25.32 5.82 11.28
CA THR A 353 -24.44 5.90 12.46
C THR A 353 -24.26 4.57 13.16
N SER A 354 -25.29 3.71 13.20
CA SER A 354 -25.17 2.37 13.78
C SER A 354 -24.23 1.50 12.96
N LEU A 355 -24.44 1.44 11.64
CA LEU A 355 -23.58 0.67 10.74
C LEU A 355 -22.14 1.17 10.77
N HIS A 356 -21.95 2.51 10.74
CA HIS A 356 -20.61 3.09 10.86
C HIS A 356 -19.91 2.70 12.15
N SER A 357 -20.62 2.76 13.29
CA SER A 357 -20.05 2.41 14.60
C SER A 357 -19.58 0.96 14.67
N ILE A 358 -20.34 0.04 14.08
CA ILE A 358 -19.95 -1.38 13.97
C ILE A 358 -18.71 -1.52 13.08
N VAL A 359 -18.75 -0.94 11.86
CA VAL A 359 -17.65 -1.02 10.88
C VAL A 359 -16.37 -0.38 11.42
N ALA A 360 -16.48 0.71 12.18
CA ALA A 360 -15.32 1.37 12.79
C ALA A 360 -14.69 0.56 13.94
N SER A 361 -15.48 -0.17 14.70
CA SER A 361 -15.01 -0.86 15.91
C SER A 361 -14.62 -2.33 15.64
N LEU A 362 -15.20 -2.99 14.64
CA LEU A 362 -14.95 -4.40 14.32
C LEU A 362 -13.46 -4.72 14.06
N PRO A 363 -12.67 -3.88 13.33
CA PRO A 363 -11.26 -4.14 13.12
C PRO A 363 -10.44 -4.26 14.39
N LEU A 364 -10.85 -3.59 15.48
CA LEU A 364 -10.19 -3.73 16.78
C LEU A 364 -10.35 -5.13 17.35
N ALA A 365 -11.55 -5.72 17.31
CA ALA A 365 -11.75 -7.09 17.75
C ALA A 365 -10.90 -8.07 16.96
N LEU A 366 -10.87 -7.92 15.63
CA LEU A 366 -10.04 -8.76 14.75
C LEU A 366 -8.54 -8.58 15.02
N ALA A 367 -8.09 -7.34 15.25
CA ALA A 367 -6.70 -7.05 15.61
C ALA A 367 -6.27 -7.71 16.92
N MET A 368 -7.13 -7.68 17.95
CA MET A 368 -6.89 -8.35 19.23
C MET A 368 -6.86 -9.88 19.09
N MET A 369 -7.54 -10.44 18.10
CA MET A 369 -7.59 -11.87 17.82
C MET A 369 -6.55 -12.35 16.80
N LEU A 370 -5.79 -11.45 16.21
CA LEU A 370 -4.85 -11.75 15.12
C LEU A 370 -3.90 -12.93 15.42
N PRO A 371 -3.33 -13.08 16.65
CA PRO A 371 -2.48 -14.22 16.97
C PRO A 371 -3.17 -15.57 16.75
N PHE A 372 -4.43 -15.68 17.11
CA PHE A 372 -5.20 -16.93 16.95
C PHE A 372 -5.61 -17.18 15.51
N ILE A 373 -6.03 -16.11 14.80
CA ILE A 373 -6.44 -16.19 13.40
C ILE A 373 -5.29 -16.71 12.54
N LEU A 374 -4.08 -16.19 12.73
CA LEU A 374 -2.91 -16.56 11.95
C LEU A 374 -2.44 -17.99 12.22
N PHE A 375 -2.39 -18.43 13.48
CA PHE A 375 -1.93 -19.78 13.80
C PHE A 375 -2.98 -20.86 13.57
N GLN A 376 -4.26 -20.54 13.76
CA GLN A 376 -5.37 -21.52 13.61
C GLN A 376 -6.09 -21.43 12.28
N HIS A 377 -5.83 -20.39 11.47
CA HIS A 377 -6.54 -20.08 10.23
C HIS A 377 -8.06 -19.94 10.39
N ARG A 378 -8.51 -19.63 11.60
CA ARG A 378 -9.93 -19.45 11.95
C ARG A 378 -10.06 -18.52 13.16
N ILE A 379 -11.25 -17.92 13.35
CA ILE A 379 -11.58 -17.15 14.53
C ILE A 379 -11.89 -18.13 15.67
N PRO A 380 -11.11 -18.19 16.75
CA PRO A 380 -11.38 -19.08 17.86
C PRO A 380 -12.52 -18.52 18.74
N TRP A 381 -13.47 -19.37 19.08
CA TRP A 381 -14.54 -19.06 20.03
C TRP A 381 -14.09 -19.43 21.45
N ASN A 382 -13.37 -18.53 22.10
CA ASN A 382 -12.88 -18.68 23.47
C ASN A 382 -13.15 -17.40 24.29
N ARG A 383 -12.78 -17.41 25.57
CA ARG A 383 -12.97 -16.25 26.46
C ARG A 383 -12.32 -14.98 25.92
N TRP A 384 -11.16 -15.10 25.27
CA TRP A 384 -10.47 -13.96 24.67
C TRP A 384 -11.26 -13.37 23.50
N ALA A 385 -11.85 -14.21 22.66
CA ALA A 385 -12.73 -13.75 21.58
C ALA A 385 -13.93 -12.99 22.16
N ALA A 386 -14.60 -13.55 23.19
CA ALA A 386 -15.72 -12.89 23.85
C ALA A 386 -15.32 -11.50 24.40
N VAL A 387 -14.17 -11.39 25.06
CA VAL A 387 -13.64 -10.10 25.56
C VAL A 387 -13.37 -9.13 24.42
N SER A 388 -12.73 -9.57 23.34
CA SER A 388 -12.39 -8.73 22.18
C SER A 388 -13.65 -8.17 21.50
N PHE A 389 -14.64 -9.01 21.24
CA PHE A 389 -15.90 -8.57 20.64
C PHE A 389 -16.74 -7.71 21.59
N ALA A 390 -16.78 -8.04 22.90
CA ALA A 390 -17.47 -7.22 23.89
C ALA A 390 -16.86 -5.82 23.99
N PHE A 391 -15.53 -5.71 23.98
CA PHE A 391 -14.84 -4.42 24.01
C PHE A 391 -15.13 -3.59 22.74
N ALA A 392 -15.07 -4.21 21.56
CA ALA A 392 -15.45 -3.55 20.31
C ALA A 392 -16.93 -3.12 20.29
N ALA A 393 -17.83 -3.94 20.85
CA ALA A 393 -19.26 -3.62 20.97
C ALA A 393 -19.50 -2.41 21.89
N VAL A 394 -18.82 -2.33 23.03
CA VAL A 394 -18.90 -1.17 23.93
C VAL A 394 -18.47 0.12 23.21
N LEU A 395 -17.36 0.08 22.45
CA LEU A 395 -16.91 1.21 21.65
C LEU A 395 -17.93 1.55 20.56
N ALA A 396 -18.48 0.57 19.86
CA ALA A 396 -19.50 0.79 18.83
C ALA A 396 -20.74 1.48 19.41
N ILE A 397 -21.20 1.03 20.59
CA ILE A 397 -22.32 1.68 21.30
C ILE A 397 -21.97 3.11 21.69
N GLY A 398 -20.78 3.35 22.24
CA GLY A 398 -20.30 4.69 22.61
C GLY A 398 -20.25 5.63 21.41
N ILE A 399 -19.71 5.18 20.27
CA ILE A 399 -19.68 5.94 19.02
C ILE A 399 -21.12 6.26 18.56
N ALA A 400 -21.99 5.25 18.50
CA ALA A 400 -23.37 5.42 18.04
C ALA A 400 -24.14 6.42 18.91
N LEU A 401 -24.01 6.33 20.24
CA LEU A 401 -24.66 7.27 21.17
C LEU A 401 -24.13 8.71 20.99
N THR A 402 -22.81 8.87 20.86
CA THR A 402 -22.18 10.18 20.65
C THR A 402 -22.64 10.82 19.33
N LEU A 403 -22.67 10.03 18.24
CA LEU A 403 -23.07 10.56 16.92
C LEU A 403 -24.56 10.92 16.84
N ARG A 404 -25.40 10.32 17.68
CA ARG A 404 -26.83 10.65 17.77
C ARG A 404 -27.15 11.85 18.65
N ALA A 405 -26.20 12.27 19.49
CA ALA A 405 -26.38 13.44 20.34
C ALA A 405 -26.53 14.73 19.48
N PRO A 406 -27.15 15.79 20.00
CA PRO A 406 -27.16 17.09 19.35
C PRO A 406 -25.73 17.51 18.97
N ALA A 407 -25.53 17.92 17.73
CA ALA A 407 -24.20 18.24 17.17
C ALA A 407 -23.19 17.08 17.15
N GLY A 408 -23.65 15.81 17.29
CA GLY A 408 -22.78 14.62 17.34
C GLY A 408 -21.90 14.44 16.10
N LEU A 409 -22.33 14.88 14.91
CA LEU A 409 -21.50 14.86 13.69
C LEU A 409 -20.21 15.69 13.81
N ARG A 410 -20.14 16.69 14.70
CA ARG A 410 -18.90 17.41 15.00
C ARG A 410 -17.86 16.53 15.70
N MET A 411 -18.31 15.46 16.36
CA MET A 411 -17.44 14.49 17.04
C MET A 411 -17.11 13.27 16.18
N LEU A 412 -17.67 13.20 14.96
CA LEU A 412 -17.55 12.03 14.06
C LEU A 412 -16.11 11.55 13.92
N GLN A 413 -15.20 12.44 13.59
CA GLN A 413 -13.80 12.13 13.44
C GLN A 413 -13.19 11.64 14.75
N LEU A 414 -13.33 12.40 15.85
CA LEU A 414 -12.68 12.10 17.13
C LEU A 414 -13.08 10.72 17.65
N VAL A 415 -14.38 10.40 17.67
CA VAL A 415 -14.86 9.11 18.19
C VAL A 415 -14.47 7.94 17.28
N THR A 416 -14.40 8.18 15.96
CA THR A 416 -14.02 7.13 15.00
C THR A 416 -12.53 6.82 15.04
N LEU A 417 -11.68 7.79 15.36
CA LEU A 417 -10.23 7.56 15.45
C LEU A 417 -9.82 6.69 16.65
N VAL A 418 -10.63 6.66 17.72
CA VAL A 418 -10.32 5.85 18.91
C VAL A 418 -10.14 4.37 18.56
N PRO A 419 -11.11 3.66 17.96
CA PRO A 419 -10.92 2.26 17.59
C PRO A 419 -9.80 2.05 16.56
N VAL A 420 -9.53 3.00 15.66
CA VAL A 420 -8.42 2.91 14.69
C VAL A 420 -7.08 2.89 15.42
N VAL A 421 -6.84 3.84 16.32
CA VAL A 421 -5.60 3.92 17.10
C VAL A 421 -5.41 2.65 17.94
N LEU A 422 -6.49 2.19 18.59
CA LEU A 422 -6.45 0.96 19.38
C LEU A 422 -6.22 -0.29 18.53
N ALA A 423 -6.81 -0.37 17.32
CA ALA A 423 -6.58 -1.48 16.41
C ALA A 423 -5.13 -1.54 15.93
N VAL A 424 -4.53 -0.40 15.54
CA VAL A 424 -3.12 -0.33 15.17
C VAL A 424 -2.22 -0.72 16.36
N ALA A 425 -2.50 -0.20 17.54
CA ALA A 425 -1.77 -0.57 18.77
C ALA A 425 -1.88 -2.08 19.06
N ALA A 426 -3.07 -2.67 18.91
CA ALA A 426 -3.30 -4.11 19.09
C ALA A 426 -2.51 -4.94 18.06
N ILE A 427 -2.52 -4.55 16.77
CA ILE A 427 -1.73 -5.22 15.73
C ILE A 427 -0.24 -5.18 16.09
N LEU A 428 0.28 -4.02 16.48
CA LEU A 428 1.71 -3.86 16.79
C LEU A 428 2.11 -4.57 18.08
N ARG A 429 1.25 -4.61 19.09
CA ARG A 429 1.58 -5.20 20.38
C ARG A 429 1.28 -6.69 20.47
N LEU A 430 0.16 -7.11 19.93
CA LEU A 430 -0.33 -8.48 20.04
C LEU A 430 -0.11 -9.28 18.76
N GLY A 431 -0.35 -8.66 17.60
CA GLY A 431 -0.30 -9.32 16.30
C GLY A 431 1.10 -9.44 15.71
N ALA A 432 2.01 -8.49 15.99
CA ALA A 432 3.31 -8.43 15.33
C ALA A 432 4.16 -9.72 15.46
N PRO A 433 4.26 -10.39 16.62
CA PRO A 433 5.00 -11.65 16.72
C PRO A 433 4.41 -12.77 15.84
N SER A 434 3.09 -12.81 15.72
CA SER A 434 2.39 -13.80 14.89
C SER A 434 2.54 -13.49 13.39
N LEU A 435 2.43 -12.21 13.01
CA LEU A 435 2.70 -11.76 11.65
C LEU A 435 4.14 -12.09 11.23
N ASP A 436 5.10 -11.82 12.11
CA ASP A 436 6.51 -12.12 11.84
C ASP A 436 6.75 -13.62 11.66
N ALA A 437 6.21 -14.44 12.56
CA ALA A 437 6.38 -15.89 12.51
C ALA A 437 5.70 -16.54 11.29
N THR A 438 4.52 -16.05 10.87
CA THR A 438 3.73 -16.72 9.83
C THR A 438 3.94 -16.15 8.43
N LEU A 439 4.22 -14.86 8.30
CA LEU A 439 4.26 -14.15 7.02
C LEU A 439 5.64 -13.60 6.63
N SER A 440 6.63 -13.64 7.54
CA SER A 440 7.98 -13.14 7.25
C SER A 440 9.01 -14.27 7.35
N ALA A 441 9.99 -14.26 6.43
CA ALA A 441 11.12 -15.19 6.50
C ALA A 441 12.20 -14.76 7.54
N ARG A 442 12.04 -13.60 8.23
CA ARG A 442 13.01 -13.10 9.20
C ARG A 442 13.30 -14.11 10.32
N PRO A 443 12.30 -14.65 11.04
CA PRO A 443 12.58 -15.59 12.13
C PRO A 443 13.21 -16.90 11.62
N LEU A 444 12.83 -17.39 10.45
CA LEU A 444 13.45 -18.55 9.81
C LEU A 444 14.93 -18.27 9.49
N ALA A 445 15.24 -17.13 8.90
CA ALA A 445 16.63 -16.73 8.59
C ALA A 445 17.49 -16.61 9.86
N GLU A 446 16.91 -16.11 10.95
CA GLU A 446 17.58 -16.04 12.26
C GLU A 446 17.85 -17.45 12.84
N GLN A 447 16.88 -18.37 12.76
CA GLN A 447 17.05 -19.75 13.22
C GLN A 447 18.12 -20.49 12.41
N ILE A 448 18.09 -20.36 11.09
CA ILE A 448 19.12 -20.93 10.21
C ILE A 448 20.51 -20.37 10.55
N THR A 449 20.60 -19.07 10.83
CA THR A 449 21.87 -18.43 11.20
C THR A 449 22.40 -18.92 12.57
N LYS A 450 21.50 -19.22 13.51
CA LYS A 450 21.86 -19.81 14.80
C LYS A 450 22.30 -21.27 14.66
N ALA A 451 21.68 -22.02 13.75
CA ALA A 451 22.03 -23.41 13.50
C ALA A 451 23.37 -23.55 12.74
N ASP A 452 23.69 -22.63 11.84
CA ASP A 452 24.96 -22.55 11.12
C ASP A 452 25.40 -21.09 10.92
N ASN A 453 26.43 -20.71 11.66
CA ASN A 453 27.00 -19.34 11.61
C ASN A 453 28.03 -19.14 10.48
N ARG A 454 28.41 -20.20 9.74
CA ARG A 454 29.42 -20.16 8.67
C ARG A 454 28.95 -19.45 7.41
N ARG A 455 27.68 -18.99 7.34
CA ARG A 455 27.06 -18.35 6.18
C ARG A 455 27.16 -19.19 4.89
N LEU A 456 26.94 -20.50 5.04
CA LEU A 456 26.90 -21.39 3.89
C LEU A 456 25.89 -20.93 2.83
N PRO A 457 26.13 -21.23 1.55
CA PRO A 457 25.13 -21.01 0.50
C PRO A 457 23.79 -21.62 0.90
N LEU A 458 22.70 -20.96 0.54
CA LEU A 458 21.35 -21.42 0.85
C LEU A 458 20.62 -21.79 -0.45
N ALA A 459 19.97 -22.92 -0.41
CA ALA A 459 19.08 -23.37 -1.46
C ALA A 459 17.66 -23.58 -0.93
N VAL A 460 16.69 -23.58 -1.81
CA VAL A 460 15.29 -23.90 -1.51
C VAL A 460 14.80 -25.03 -2.42
N LEU A 461 13.83 -25.79 -1.92
CA LEU A 461 13.15 -26.83 -2.67
C LEU A 461 11.65 -26.69 -2.48
N LEU A 462 10.91 -26.33 -3.55
CA LEU A 462 9.45 -26.22 -3.56
C LEU A 462 8.89 -25.31 -2.47
N THR A 463 9.60 -24.25 -2.10
CA THR A 463 9.13 -23.23 -1.17
C THR A 463 8.34 -22.14 -1.90
N SER A 464 7.59 -21.34 -1.15
CA SER A 464 6.90 -20.18 -1.70
C SER A 464 7.88 -19.06 -2.10
N ARG A 465 7.45 -18.16 -2.99
CA ARG A 465 8.24 -16.98 -3.37
C ARG A 465 8.48 -16.03 -2.20
N GLU A 466 7.55 -15.98 -1.24
CA GLU A 466 7.71 -15.17 -0.03
C GLU A 466 8.90 -15.66 0.78
N THR A 467 9.01 -16.96 0.97
CA THR A 467 10.13 -17.58 1.69
C THR A 467 11.46 -17.35 0.96
N GLU A 468 11.48 -17.58 -0.37
CA GLU A 468 12.68 -17.40 -1.18
C GLU A 468 13.21 -15.95 -1.13
N TYR A 469 12.38 -14.97 -1.51
CA TYR A 469 12.80 -13.56 -1.51
C TYR A 469 13.07 -13.03 -0.10
N GLY A 470 12.33 -13.50 0.91
CA GLY A 470 12.61 -13.18 2.29
C GLY A 470 13.97 -13.67 2.75
N LEU A 471 14.29 -14.95 2.51
CA LEU A 471 15.61 -15.51 2.81
C LEU A 471 16.73 -14.80 2.05
N GLN A 472 16.50 -14.45 0.79
CA GLN A 472 17.44 -13.66 -0.01
C GLN A 472 17.76 -12.32 0.65
N PHE A 473 16.73 -11.60 1.10
CA PHE A 473 16.91 -10.32 1.78
C PHE A 473 17.61 -10.46 3.13
N TYR A 474 17.14 -11.35 4.02
CA TYR A 474 17.67 -11.45 5.38
C TYR A 474 19.07 -12.09 5.46
N ARG A 475 19.37 -13.04 4.57
CA ARG A 475 20.69 -13.65 4.48
C ARG A 475 21.66 -12.88 3.57
N ASN A 476 21.15 -11.94 2.78
CA ASN A 476 21.92 -11.16 1.80
C ASN A 476 22.76 -12.05 0.88
N GLN A 477 22.10 -13.02 0.24
CA GLN A 477 22.76 -13.95 -0.69
C GLN A 477 21.75 -14.45 -1.72
N THR A 478 22.24 -14.84 -2.89
CA THR A 478 21.43 -15.52 -3.93
C THR A 478 20.96 -16.87 -3.41
N ILE A 479 19.69 -17.18 -3.63
CA ILE A 479 19.07 -18.44 -3.22
C ILE A 479 19.00 -19.39 -4.41
N ALA A 480 19.67 -20.53 -4.31
CA ALA A 480 19.61 -21.57 -5.35
C ALA A 480 18.29 -22.34 -5.28
N ARG A 481 17.77 -22.74 -6.44
CA ARG A 481 16.52 -23.51 -6.56
C ARG A 481 16.79 -24.93 -6.97
N TYR A 482 16.54 -25.87 -6.10
CA TYR A 482 16.74 -27.30 -6.39
C TYR A 482 15.80 -27.83 -7.47
N GLU A 483 14.59 -27.33 -7.56
CA GLU A 483 13.64 -27.70 -8.62
C GLU A 483 14.10 -27.26 -10.02
N LEU A 484 14.96 -26.26 -10.13
CA LEU A 484 15.58 -25.81 -11.39
C LEU A 484 16.95 -26.43 -11.66
N GLY A 485 17.38 -27.44 -10.86
CA GLY A 485 18.69 -28.06 -10.98
C GLY A 485 19.85 -27.21 -10.44
N GLN A 486 19.58 -26.12 -9.75
CA GLN A 486 20.60 -25.25 -9.18
C GLN A 486 21.08 -25.81 -7.83
N VAL A 487 21.91 -26.83 -7.86
CA VAL A 487 22.47 -27.45 -6.64
C VAL A 487 23.89 -26.91 -6.41
N PRO A 488 24.16 -26.20 -5.27
CA PRO A 488 25.49 -25.71 -4.98
C PRO A 488 26.53 -26.85 -4.94
N SER A 489 27.73 -26.63 -5.45
CA SER A 489 28.77 -27.67 -5.55
C SER A 489 29.38 -28.06 -4.20
N GLY A 490 29.49 -27.12 -3.28
CA GLY A 490 30.04 -27.32 -1.93
C GLY A 490 28.99 -27.66 -0.87
N GLU A 491 29.43 -27.56 0.40
CA GLU A 491 28.54 -27.59 1.56
C GLU A 491 27.53 -26.45 1.46
N HIS A 492 26.27 -26.73 1.78
CA HIS A 492 25.20 -25.72 1.71
C HIS A 492 24.01 -26.12 2.58
N LEU A 493 23.12 -25.17 2.78
CA LEU A 493 21.86 -25.37 3.49
C LEU A 493 20.70 -25.48 2.50
N VAL A 494 19.67 -26.24 2.87
CA VAL A 494 18.45 -26.37 2.06
C VAL A 494 17.23 -26.15 2.95
N VAL A 495 16.28 -25.33 2.48
CA VAL A 495 14.96 -25.16 3.11
C VAL A 495 13.93 -25.84 2.20
N ALA A 496 13.05 -26.65 2.79
CA ALA A 496 11.99 -27.34 2.09
C ALA A 496 10.74 -27.44 2.97
N PRO A 497 9.55 -27.70 2.39
CA PRO A 497 8.35 -28.03 3.17
C PRO A 497 8.59 -29.21 4.10
N GLU A 498 7.92 -29.20 5.27
CA GLU A 498 8.00 -30.26 6.26
C GLU A 498 7.71 -31.63 5.65
N GLY A 499 8.48 -32.63 6.02
CA GLY A 499 8.36 -34.00 5.51
C GLY A 499 8.96 -34.25 4.14
N LEU A 500 9.55 -33.26 3.45
CA LEU A 500 10.11 -33.39 2.11
C LEU A 500 11.59 -33.86 2.08
N ARG A 501 12.08 -34.45 3.18
CA ARG A 501 13.47 -34.91 3.34
C ARG A 501 13.93 -35.81 2.18
N ARG A 502 13.13 -36.83 1.77
CA ARG A 502 13.47 -37.72 0.65
C ARG A 502 13.63 -36.97 -0.67
N GLY A 503 12.86 -35.87 -0.86
CA GLY A 503 12.98 -35.00 -2.02
C GLY A 503 14.33 -34.25 -2.07
N VAL A 504 14.80 -33.80 -0.89
CA VAL A 504 16.12 -33.17 -0.74
C VAL A 504 17.23 -34.19 -0.99
N GLU A 505 17.17 -35.37 -0.36
CA GLU A 505 18.16 -36.47 -0.53
C GLU A 505 18.28 -36.89 -1.98
N LYS A 506 17.15 -37.07 -2.68
CA LYS A 506 17.15 -37.45 -4.12
C LYS A 506 17.87 -36.41 -4.99
N ARG A 507 17.70 -35.12 -4.74
CA ARG A 507 18.31 -34.02 -5.50
C ARG A 507 19.74 -33.70 -5.07
N ALA A 508 20.09 -34.04 -3.82
CA ALA A 508 21.45 -33.90 -3.31
C ALA A 508 22.45 -34.90 -3.93
N ALA A 509 22.00 -35.75 -4.82
CA ALA A 509 22.86 -36.65 -5.63
C ALA A 509 23.85 -37.47 -4.78
N GLY A 510 23.35 -38.19 -3.77
CA GLY A 510 24.15 -39.08 -2.92
C GLY A 510 25.02 -38.40 -1.86
N ARG A 511 24.88 -37.08 -1.69
CA ARG A 511 25.54 -36.33 -0.60
C ARG A 511 24.88 -36.62 0.72
N ARG A 512 25.63 -36.46 1.81
CA ARG A 512 25.08 -36.54 3.17
C ARG A 512 24.12 -35.39 3.45
N VAL A 513 22.87 -35.72 3.78
CA VAL A 513 21.84 -34.75 4.19
C VAL A 513 21.56 -34.91 5.68
N THR A 514 21.80 -33.87 6.45
CA THR A 514 21.56 -33.85 7.90
C THR A 514 20.44 -32.86 8.21
N TYR A 515 19.43 -33.32 8.92
CA TYR A 515 18.36 -32.47 9.43
C TYR A 515 18.89 -31.56 10.53
N LEU A 516 18.64 -30.27 10.43
CA LEU A 516 19.07 -29.25 11.41
C LEU A 516 17.94 -28.76 12.29
N GLY A 517 16.71 -28.75 11.77
CA GLY A 517 15.55 -28.29 12.51
C GLY A 517 14.35 -27.98 11.63
N SER A 518 13.26 -27.57 12.28
CA SER A 518 12.04 -27.13 11.60
C SER A 518 11.60 -25.75 12.07
N PHE A 519 10.87 -25.05 11.21
CA PHE A 519 10.15 -23.83 11.50
C PHE A 519 8.66 -24.08 11.34
N ALA A 520 8.06 -24.62 12.40
CA ALA A 520 6.68 -25.11 12.42
C ALA A 520 5.63 -24.04 12.04
N ALA A 521 5.91 -22.75 12.36
CA ALA A 521 4.97 -21.65 12.03
C ALA A 521 4.69 -21.52 10.52
N GLN A 522 5.61 -21.97 9.67
CA GLN A 522 5.47 -21.97 8.21
C GLN A 522 5.50 -23.37 7.59
N GLY A 523 5.58 -24.44 8.42
CA GLY A 523 5.68 -25.82 7.94
C GLY A 523 6.93 -26.08 7.10
N LEU A 524 8.09 -25.56 7.54
CA LEU A 524 9.36 -25.64 6.81
C LEU A 524 10.41 -26.38 7.64
N ASP A 525 11.14 -27.27 6.97
CA ASP A 525 12.34 -27.93 7.50
C ASP A 525 13.60 -27.34 6.88
N TYR A 526 14.72 -27.36 7.61
CA TYR A 526 16.01 -26.97 7.05
C TYR A 526 17.09 -28.02 7.33
N TYR A 527 17.94 -28.23 6.32
CA TYR A 527 18.92 -29.30 6.24
C TYR A 527 20.29 -28.73 5.90
N TRP A 528 21.32 -29.41 6.39
CA TRP A 528 22.68 -29.26 5.90
C TRP A 528 22.98 -30.35 4.87
N VAL A 529 23.63 -29.99 3.78
CA VAL A 529 24.06 -30.89 2.71
C VAL A 529 25.58 -30.81 2.59
N GLY A 530 26.24 -31.93 2.81
CA GLY A 530 27.69 -32.04 2.75
C GLY A 530 28.23 -31.99 1.30
N THR A 531 29.57 -32.01 1.19
CA THR A 531 30.27 -32.18 -0.08
C THR A 531 29.98 -33.54 -0.68
N ALA A 532 30.09 -33.66 -2.01
CA ALA A 532 30.04 -34.98 -2.66
C ALA A 532 31.15 -35.86 -2.07
N VAL A 533 30.80 -37.09 -1.68
CA VAL A 533 31.81 -38.09 -1.31
C VAL A 533 32.68 -38.32 -2.54
N SER A 534 33.95 -37.87 -2.50
CA SER A 534 34.89 -38.29 -3.54
C SER A 534 34.89 -39.80 -3.55
N SER A 535 34.44 -40.43 -4.67
CA SER A 535 34.66 -41.83 -4.90
C SER A 535 36.17 -42.03 -4.92
N GLY A 536 36.71 -42.28 -3.73
CA GLY A 536 38.11 -42.63 -3.57
C GLY A 536 38.37 -43.85 -4.46
N SER A 537 39.33 -43.71 -5.34
CA SER A 537 39.93 -44.77 -6.08
C SER A 537 40.13 -46.02 -5.18
N ARG A 538 39.37 -47.06 -5.49
CA ARG A 538 39.76 -48.44 -5.13
C ARG A 538 40.70 -49.00 -6.18
#